data_6d19b135420cda4f7101cdd71a2e60de
#
_entry.id   6d19b135420cda4f7101cdd71a2e60de
#
_cell.length_a   1.000
_cell.length_b   1.000
_cell.length_c   1.000
_cell.angle_alpha   90.00
_cell.angle_beta   90.00
_cell.angle_gamma   90.00
#
_symmetry.space_group_name_H-M   'P 1'
#
loop_
_entity.id
_entity.type
_entity.pdbx_description
1 polymer ?
#
loop_
_entity_poly.entity_id
_entity_poly.type
_entity_poly.pdbx_seq_one_letter_code
_entity_poly.pdbx_strand_id
1 'polypeptide(L)'
;MKKNRIFSRVLSGVLAGALALSLSACGSSSTASSDASADGASDSGTTHLRLIYSPSLCAAPMYIAIENGYFEEENLDIEQVTVDAAHVSEAIGADQVDVGMGLIGKLLQPIENGLPIKFTTGLHTGCTKLLVPGDSDIKSIADLKGKKIGVPGLADAATVVSKRSLSAAGIGVTEQNMEVEFSVYSRNDLPQALENGAVDAIALGDPTASIAEEQYGLTALIDTATDPEYKDEYCCNAFVTSKLAAENPKAAAAFTRAVQKASQWVQENPDETAKIIVDKQYVSGDVDFCAQILKTYNYKPSVQGGYDALKLNAEELSRIGVLKEGTDAQKFADNAYIFFDDVPDAPEASSGTTAAAPSASASSVSFTEAAEAEENDCCGGKIEKPDTTRKA
;
A
#
# COMPACT_ATOMS: atom_id res chain seq x y z
N MET A 1 10.59 27.22 -52.25
CA MET A 1 10.05 28.52 -52.77
C MET A 1 9.18 29.14 -51.69
N LYS A 2 9.54 30.40 -51.34
CA LYS A 2 8.74 31.53 -50.73
C LYS A 2 7.97 31.17 -49.43
N LYS A 3 8.43 31.58 -48.23
CA LYS A 3 8.37 32.90 -47.59
C LYS A 3 6.96 33.51 -47.54
N ASN A 4 6.43 33.65 -46.29
CA ASN A 4 6.06 35.03 -45.86
C ASN A 4 5.87 35.08 -44.32
N ARG A 5 6.60 36.02 -43.74
CA ARG A 5 6.48 36.62 -42.39
C ARG A 5 5.42 37.72 -42.50
N ILE A 6 4.64 37.95 -41.45
CA ILE A 6 4.19 39.33 -41.14
C ILE A 6 4.13 39.48 -39.60
N PHE A 7 4.83 40.50 -39.17
CA PHE A 7 4.89 41.19 -37.87
C PHE A 7 3.59 41.97 -37.64
N SER A 8 3.12 42.10 -36.42
CA SER A 8 2.63 43.42 -35.96
C SER A 8 2.76 43.59 -34.45
N ARG A 9 3.27 44.74 -34.13
CA ARG A 9 3.65 45.30 -32.82
C ARG A 9 2.55 46.21 -32.27
N VAL A 10 2.62 46.37 -30.90
CA VAL A 10 2.42 47.65 -30.15
C VAL A 10 0.98 48.02 -29.76
N LEU A 11 0.67 48.13 -28.46
CA LEU A 11 0.67 49.46 -27.82
C LEU A 11 0.48 49.36 -26.31
N SER A 12 1.30 50.15 -25.61
CA SER A 12 1.35 50.39 -24.17
C SER A 12 0.19 51.27 -23.69
N GLY A 13 -0.23 51.14 -22.43
CA GLY A 13 -1.11 52.09 -21.76
C GLY A 13 -0.86 52.09 -20.25
N VAL A 14 -0.06 53.03 -19.79
CA VAL A 14 0.17 53.39 -18.37
C VAL A 14 -0.99 54.30 -17.92
N LEU A 15 -1.57 54.04 -16.75
CA LEU A 15 -2.21 55.09 -15.99
C LEU A 15 -2.00 54.87 -14.46
N ALA A 16 -1.34 55.90 -13.88
CA ALA A 16 -1.09 56.09 -12.49
C ALA A 16 -2.17 57.01 -11.85
N GLY A 17 -2.40 56.88 -10.56
CA GLY A 17 -3.19 57.82 -9.74
C GLY A 17 -3.45 57.19 -8.37
N ALA A 18 -2.79 57.43 -7.40
CA ALA A 18 -2.51 58.47 -6.41
C ALA A 18 -3.59 58.55 -5.28
N LEU A 19 -3.09 58.26 -4.06
CA LEU A 19 -3.33 58.84 -2.74
C LEU A 19 -4.77 59.02 -2.19
N ALA A 20 -4.98 58.51 -0.96
CA ALA A 20 -5.29 59.36 0.20
C ALA A 20 -5.06 58.63 1.54
N LEU A 21 -4.21 59.24 2.35
CA LEU A 21 -3.98 58.99 3.76
C LEU A 21 -5.18 59.49 4.61
N SER A 22 -5.49 58.78 5.71
CA SER A 22 -6.10 59.39 6.87
C SER A 22 -5.56 58.76 8.15
N LEU A 23 -4.66 59.47 8.82
CA LEU A 23 -4.28 59.29 10.22
C LEU A 23 -5.41 59.82 11.11
N SER A 24 -5.73 59.10 12.18
CA SER A 24 -6.23 59.70 13.41
C SER A 24 -5.65 58.96 14.61
N ALA A 25 -4.94 59.76 15.41
CA ALA A 25 -4.23 59.34 16.63
C ALA A 25 -5.07 59.61 17.87
N CYS A 26 -4.51 59.17 19.00
CA CYS A 26 -4.78 59.40 20.44
C CYS A 26 -5.46 58.21 21.09
N GLY A 27 -4.97 57.57 22.11
CA GLY A 27 -3.91 57.89 23.10
C GLY A 27 -4.35 57.25 24.42
N SER A 28 -3.44 56.62 25.08
CA SER A 28 -3.24 56.58 26.53
C SER A 28 -2.73 55.26 27.06
N SER A 29 -1.62 55.39 27.67
CA SER A 29 -0.83 54.41 28.41
C SER A 29 -1.57 53.80 29.62
N SER A 30 -1.42 52.48 29.82
CA SER A 30 -1.26 51.91 31.14
C SER A 30 -0.43 50.62 31.06
N THR A 31 0.72 50.66 31.67
CA THR A 31 1.60 49.55 31.98
C THR A 31 0.88 48.57 32.91
N ALA A 32 0.76 47.33 32.47
CA ALA A 32 0.58 46.19 33.36
C ALA A 32 1.44 45.02 32.81
N SER A 33 2.47 44.73 33.59
CA SER A 33 3.22 43.48 33.46
C SER A 33 2.26 42.33 33.71
N SER A 34 2.14 41.42 32.78
CA SER A 34 1.55 40.13 33.05
C SER A 34 2.46 39.08 32.43
N ASP A 35 2.94 38.22 33.32
CA ASP A 35 3.60 36.97 33.03
C ASP A 35 2.90 36.24 31.87
N ALA A 36 3.62 36.04 30.82
CA ALA A 36 3.23 35.09 29.77
C ALA A 36 3.52 33.67 30.29
N SER A 37 2.58 33.09 30.99
CA SER A 37 2.44 31.65 31.09
C SER A 37 2.22 31.15 29.68
N ALA A 38 3.16 30.38 29.18
CA ALA A 38 2.95 29.58 27.97
C ALA A 38 1.93 28.50 28.32
N ASP A 39 0.66 28.84 28.19
CA ASP A 39 -0.43 27.87 28.14
C ASP A 39 -0.23 27.12 26.80
N GLY A 40 0.17 25.86 26.91
CA GLY A 40 0.13 24.92 25.80
C GLY A 40 -1.31 24.85 25.31
N ALA A 41 -1.59 25.50 24.20
CA ALA A 41 -2.82 25.27 23.46
C ALA A 41 -2.85 23.78 23.10
N SER A 42 -3.63 23.00 23.85
CA SER A 42 -4.08 21.69 23.39
C SER A 42 -4.93 21.97 22.16
N ASP A 43 -4.36 21.78 20.98
CA ASP A 43 -5.10 21.74 19.72
C ASP A 43 -6.06 20.54 19.80
N SER A 44 -7.29 20.79 20.25
CA SER A 44 -8.37 19.81 20.33
C SER A 44 -9.12 19.70 19.00
N GLY A 45 -8.52 20.14 17.91
CA GLY A 45 -9.07 20.04 16.55
C GLY A 45 -8.82 18.66 15.96
N THR A 46 -9.86 18.13 15.32
CA THR A 46 -9.74 16.93 14.47
C THR A 46 -8.82 17.22 13.29
N THR A 47 -7.85 16.33 13.03
CA THR A 47 -6.95 16.47 11.88
C THR A 47 -7.52 15.69 10.69
N HIS A 48 -7.70 16.38 9.57
CA HIS A 48 -8.12 15.77 8.31
C HIS A 48 -6.94 15.14 7.59
N LEU A 49 -7.08 13.86 7.17
CA LEU A 49 -6.07 13.10 6.42
C LEU A 49 -6.69 12.39 5.22
N ARG A 50 -5.97 12.41 4.11
CA ARG A 50 -6.33 11.71 2.87
C ARG A 50 -5.66 10.33 2.85
N LEU A 51 -6.48 9.29 2.96
CA LEU A 51 -6.05 7.89 2.98
C LEU A 51 -6.16 7.27 1.58
N ILE A 52 -5.12 6.64 1.08
CA ILE A 52 -5.20 5.85 -0.15
C ILE A 52 -6.22 4.73 0.03
N TYR A 53 -7.19 4.69 -0.88
CA TYR A 53 -8.10 3.58 -1.05
C TYR A 53 -7.74 2.79 -2.30
N SER A 54 -7.45 1.51 -2.12
CA SER A 54 -7.25 0.55 -3.22
C SER A 54 -7.79 -0.80 -2.76
N PRO A 55 -8.84 -1.35 -3.40
CA PRO A 55 -9.48 -2.60 -2.98
C PRO A 55 -8.45 -3.73 -2.80
N SER A 56 -8.33 -4.27 -1.59
CA SER A 56 -7.41 -5.35 -1.27
C SER A 56 -7.70 -5.95 0.11
N LEU A 57 -7.59 -7.27 0.27
CA LEU A 57 -7.65 -7.91 1.59
C LEU A 57 -6.49 -7.47 2.50
N CYS A 58 -5.32 -7.21 1.93
CA CYS A 58 -4.18 -6.66 2.67
C CYS A 58 -4.51 -5.33 3.37
N ALA A 59 -5.42 -4.53 2.79
CA ALA A 59 -5.82 -3.24 3.32
C ALA A 59 -6.92 -3.33 4.41
N ALA A 60 -7.34 -4.53 4.81
CA ALA A 60 -8.34 -4.72 5.85
C ALA A 60 -8.10 -3.87 7.12
N PRO A 61 -6.86 -3.68 7.63
CA PRO A 61 -6.65 -2.79 8.78
C PRO A 61 -7.10 -1.35 8.54
N MET A 62 -6.99 -0.82 7.32
CA MET A 62 -7.43 0.54 7.00
C MET A 62 -8.96 0.65 7.06
N TYR A 63 -9.67 -0.34 6.49
CA TYR A 63 -11.13 -0.37 6.48
C TYR A 63 -11.70 -0.58 7.88
N ILE A 64 -11.10 -1.50 8.65
CA ILE A 64 -11.50 -1.75 10.03
C ILE A 64 -11.22 -0.53 10.94
N ALA A 65 -10.14 0.20 10.70
CA ALA A 65 -9.89 1.45 11.44
C ALA A 65 -11.00 2.49 11.19
N ILE A 66 -11.53 2.56 9.96
CA ILE A 66 -12.67 3.41 9.62
C ILE A 66 -13.95 2.89 10.29
N GLU A 67 -14.31 1.62 10.05
CA GLU A 67 -15.60 1.08 10.47
C GLU A 67 -15.75 0.94 11.98
N ASN A 68 -14.64 0.71 12.70
CA ASN A 68 -14.62 0.62 14.15
C ASN A 68 -14.35 1.97 14.84
N GLY A 69 -14.17 3.07 14.11
CA GLY A 69 -13.96 4.40 14.67
C GLY A 69 -12.59 4.60 15.30
N TYR A 70 -11.57 3.82 14.94
CA TYR A 70 -10.24 3.94 15.55
C TYR A 70 -9.50 5.21 15.12
N PHE A 71 -9.82 5.76 13.97
CA PHE A 71 -9.30 7.06 13.53
C PHE A 71 -9.94 8.20 14.34
N GLU A 72 -11.25 8.13 14.56
CA GLU A 72 -11.97 9.12 15.37
C GLU A 72 -11.51 9.11 16.85
N GLU A 73 -11.19 7.94 17.42
CA GLU A 73 -10.59 7.84 18.76
C GLU A 73 -9.26 8.59 18.88
N GLU A 74 -8.52 8.67 17.77
CA GLU A 74 -7.26 9.42 17.67
C GLU A 74 -7.43 10.86 17.16
N ASN A 75 -8.66 11.36 17.10
CA ASN A 75 -9.03 12.69 16.57
C ASN A 75 -8.59 12.91 15.11
N LEU A 76 -8.71 11.87 14.28
CA LEU A 76 -8.47 11.92 12.85
C LEU A 76 -9.79 11.84 12.08
N ASP A 77 -9.94 12.68 11.06
CA ASP A 77 -11.01 12.65 10.06
C ASP A 77 -10.41 12.13 8.75
N ILE A 78 -10.92 11.02 8.25
CA ILE A 78 -10.33 10.32 7.10
C ILE A 78 -11.17 10.50 5.84
N GLU A 79 -10.55 11.10 4.82
CA GLU A 79 -11.05 11.09 3.45
C GLU A 79 -10.40 9.95 2.67
N GLN A 80 -11.20 9.04 2.11
CA GLN A 80 -10.71 7.99 1.24
C GLN A 80 -10.49 8.52 -0.18
N VAL A 81 -9.26 8.43 -0.68
CA VAL A 81 -8.89 8.83 -2.04
C VAL A 81 -8.65 7.57 -2.87
N THR A 82 -9.53 7.32 -3.84
CA THR A 82 -9.38 6.18 -4.76
C THR A 82 -8.19 6.41 -5.68
N VAL A 83 -7.24 5.48 -5.64
CA VAL A 83 -6.04 5.51 -6.47
C VAL A 83 -5.85 4.14 -7.10
N ASP A 84 -5.67 4.11 -8.43
CA ASP A 84 -5.27 2.89 -9.12
C ASP A 84 -3.94 2.37 -8.57
N ALA A 85 -3.87 1.05 -8.35
CA ALA A 85 -2.68 0.41 -7.77
C ALA A 85 -1.39 0.65 -8.57
N ALA A 86 -1.50 0.93 -9.87
CA ALA A 86 -0.37 1.27 -10.73
C ALA A 86 0.12 2.71 -10.55
N HIS A 87 -0.74 3.63 -10.04
CA HIS A 87 -0.49 5.07 -9.95
C HIS A 87 -0.31 5.59 -8.52
N VAL A 88 -0.11 4.70 -7.55
CA VAL A 88 0.08 5.09 -6.13
C VAL A 88 1.26 6.04 -5.95
N SER A 89 2.39 5.78 -6.60
CA SER A 89 3.58 6.64 -6.49
C SER A 89 3.36 8.04 -7.07
N GLU A 90 2.61 8.14 -8.15
CA GLU A 90 2.25 9.42 -8.78
C GLU A 90 1.29 10.22 -7.89
N ALA A 91 0.29 9.58 -7.29
CA ALA A 91 -0.65 10.23 -6.38
C ALA A 91 0.06 10.78 -5.13
N ILE A 92 1.00 10.02 -4.56
CA ILE A 92 1.84 10.48 -3.44
C ILE A 92 2.71 11.67 -3.89
N GLY A 93 3.39 11.54 -5.02
CA GLY A 93 4.27 12.59 -5.56
C GLY A 93 3.53 13.88 -5.92
N ALA A 94 2.25 13.79 -6.26
CA ALA A 94 1.36 14.92 -6.56
C ALA A 94 0.66 15.52 -5.31
N ASP A 95 1.03 15.10 -4.09
CA ASP A 95 0.41 15.55 -2.83
C ASP A 95 -1.12 15.33 -2.79
N GLN A 96 -1.60 14.24 -3.36
CA GLN A 96 -3.02 13.89 -3.37
C GLN A 96 -3.44 13.09 -2.13
N VAL A 97 -2.50 12.48 -1.44
CA VAL A 97 -2.70 11.61 -0.27
C VAL A 97 -1.70 11.91 0.82
N ASP A 98 -2.05 11.61 2.06
CA ASP A 98 -1.24 11.88 3.25
C ASP A 98 -0.75 10.60 3.91
N VAL A 99 -1.57 9.55 3.89
CA VAL A 99 -1.34 8.29 4.58
C VAL A 99 -1.80 7.09 3.74
N GLY A 100 -1.28 5.92 4.09
CA GLY A 100 -1.68 4.68 3.44
C GLY A 100 -0.91 3.48 3.94
N MET A 101 -1.02 2.40 3.18
CA MET A 101 -0.18 1.22 3.33
C MET A 101 0.34 0.76 1.97
N GLY A 102 1.39 -0.05 1.98
CA GLY A 102 1.91 -0.60 0.74
C GLY A 102 2.85 -1.77 0.96
N LEU A 103 3.00 -2.53 -0.11
CA LEU A 103 3.97 -3.61 -0.20
C LEU A 103 5.40 -3.04 -0.19
N ILE A 104 6.21 -3.46 0.78
CA ILE A 104 7.58 -2.98 0.94
C ILE A 104 8.34 -3.15 -0.38
N GLY A 105 8.39 -4.36 -0.93
CA GLY A 105 9.15 -4.65 -2.13
C GLY A 105 8.78 -3.81 -3.36
N LYS A 106 7.53 -3.32 -3.44
CA LYS A 106 7.07 -2.45 -4.52
C LYS A 106 7.48 -1.00 -4.33
N LEU A 107 7.59 -0.52 -3.08
CA LEU A 107 7.80 0.90 -2.80
C LEU A 107 9.28 1.29 -2.65
N LEU A 108 10.21 0.33 -2.44
CA LEU A 108 11.61 0.66 -2.20
C LEU A 108 12.27 1.39 -3.37
N GLN A 109 12.07 0.92 -4.60
CA GLN A 109 12.65 1.58 -5.78
C GLN A 109 12.08 2.99 -6.00
N PRO A 110 10.76 3.24 -5.91
CA PRO A 110 10.22 4.60 -5.86
C PRO A 110 10.82 5.47 -4.76
N ILE A 111 11.01 4.95 -3.53
CA ILE A 111 11.63 5.67 -2.41
C ILE A 111 13.08 6.03 -2.74
N GLU A 112 13.87 5.10 -3.31
CA GLU A 112 15.23 5.37 -3.77
C GLU A 112 15.26 6.49 -4.82
N ASN A 113 14.21 6.59 -5.64
CA ASN A 113 14.04 7.63 -6.64
C ASN A 113 13.38 8.92 -6.11
N GLY A 114 13.17 9.01 -4.80
CA GLY A 114 12.72 10.24 -4.13
C GLY A 114 11.23 10.29 -3.79
N LEU A 115 10.49 9.17 -3.82
CA LEU A 115 9.12 9.14 -3.33
C LEU A 115 9.08 9.58 -1.86
N PRO A 116 8.33 10.66 -1.52
CA PRO A 116 8.42 11.30 -0.21
C PRO A 116 7.51 10.65 0.83
N ILE A 117 7.78 9.41 1.20
CA ILE A 117 7.08 8.70 2.29
C ILE A 117 8.03 8.21 3.37
N LYS A 118 7.45 7.90 4.53
CA LYS A 118 8.08 7.19 5.65
C LYS A 118 7.19 6.05 6.06
N PHE A 119 7.73 4.85 6.14
CA PHE A 119 7.05 3.74 6.78
C PHE A 119 7.03 3.93 8.30
N THR A 120 6.00 3.40 8.96
CA THR A 120 5.76 3.62 10.39
C THR A 120 5.57 2.34 11.18
N THR A 121 4.94 1.32 10.61
CA THR A 121 4.70 0.02 11.25
C THR A 121 4.43 -1.07 10.23
N GLY A 122 4.92 -2.29 10.49
CA GLY A 122 4.47 -3.49 9.80
C GLY A 122 3.03 -3.81 10.18
N LEU A 123 2.23 -4.25 9.22
CA LEU A 123 0.82 -4.56 9.44
C LEU A 123 0.54 -6.05 9.38
N HIS A 124 1.09 -6.74 8.39
CA HIS A 124 0.90 -8.19 8.24
C HIS A 124 2.02 -8.83 7.44
N THR A 125 2.10 -10.16 7.53
CA THR A 125 2.95 -11.02 6.71
C THR A 125 2.10 -11.83 5.73
N GLY A 126 2.71 -12.39 4.68
CA GLY A 126 2.10 -13.38 3.78
C GLY A 126 0.99 -12.80 2.90
N CYS A 127 1.20 -12.72 1.60
CA CYS A 127 0.15 -12.37 0.64
C CYS A 127 0.56 -12.65 -0.80
N THR A 128 1.62 -13.43 -1.01
CA THR A 128 2.20 -13.63 -2.36
C THR A 128 2.51 -15.10 -2.57
N LYS A 129 2.18 -15.60 -3.75
CA LYS A 129 2.48 -16.98 -4.16
C LYS A 129 3.18 -17.01 -5.51
N LEU A 130 4.03 -18.02 -5.70
CA LEU A 130 4.56 -18.45 -7.00
C LEU A 130 3.99 -19.84 -7.28
N LEU A 131 3.17 -19.92 -8.31
CA LEU A 131 2.32 -21.08 -8.62
C LEU A 131 2.75 -21.75 -9.93
N VAL A 132 2.63 -23.08 -9.95
CA VAL A 132 2.81 -23.91 -11.15
C VAL A 132 1.61 -24.84 -11.32
N PRO A 133 1.37 -25.44 -12.51
CA PRO A 133 0.36 -26.49 -12.65
C PRO A 133 0.63 -27.67 -11.69
N GLY A 134 -0.41 -28.18 -11.03
CA GLY A 134 -0.26 -29.25 -10.03
C GLY A 134 0.36 -30.53 -10.57
N ASP A 135 0.17 -30.82 -11.86
CA ASP A 135 0.74 -31.96 -12.60
C ASP A 135 2.07 -31.63 -13.30
N SER A 136 2.60 -30.41 -13.17
CA SER A 136 3.87 -29.99 -13.76
C SER A 136 5.06 -30.79 -13.22
N ASP A 137 6.09 -30.97 -14.04
CA ASP A 137 7.40 -31.52 -13.66
C ASP A 137 8.23 -30.52 -12.83
N ILE A 138 7.80 -29.26 -12.74
CA ILE A 138 8.43 -28.22 -11.94
C ILE A 138 8.01 -28.45 -10.47
N LYS A 139 8.95 -28.85 -9.62
CA LYS A 139 8.71 -29.19 -8.21
C LYS A 139 9.50 -28.33 -7.23
N SER A 140 10.41 -27.52 -7.73
CA SER A 140 11.28 -26.65 -6.93
C SER A 140 11.60 -25.35 -7.67
N ILE A 141 12.09 -24.35 -6.94
CA ILE A 141 12.58 -23.10 -7.53
C ILE A 141 13.71 -23.35 -8.54
N ALA A 142 14.56 -24.34 -8.30
CA ALA A 142 15.66 -24.66 -9.20
C ALA A 142 15.19 -25.13 -10.59
N ASP A 143 14.01 -25.74 -10.70
CA ASP A 143 13.43 -26.21 -11.96
C ASP A 143 12.92 -25.06 -12.85
N LEU A 144 12.85 -23.85 -12.31
CA LEU A 144 12.45 -22.65 -13.04
C LEU A 144 13.55 -22.06 -13.93
N LYS A 145 14.77 -22.58 -13.86
CA LYS A 145 15.85 -22.13 -14.74
C LYS A 145 15.49 -22.34 -16.21
N GLY A 146 15.57 -21.27 -17.00
CA GLY A 146 15.19 -21.26 -18.41
C GLY A 146 13.69 -21.22 -18.69
N LYS A 147 12.85 -21.07 -17.63
CA LYS A 147 11.40 -21.05 -17.72
C LYS A 147 10.84 -19.65 -17.86
N LYS A 148 9.58 -19.57 -18.29
CA LYS A 148 8.81 -18.33 -18.38
C LYS A 148 7.92 -18.18 -17.17
N ILE A 149 8.01 -17.04 -16.48
CA ILE A 149 7.22 -16.72 -15.30
C ILE A 149 6.31 -15.54 -15.65
N GLY A 150 5.00 -15.78 -15.59
CA GLY A 150 4.00 -14.74 -15.75
C GLY A 150 3.90 -13.88 -14.48
N VAL A 151 3.88 -12.56 -14.65
CA VAL A 151 3.84 -11.60 -13.55
C VAL A 151 2.90 -10.42 -13.86
N PRO A 152 2.34 -9.74 -12.86
CA PRO A 152 1.49 -8.54 -13.08
C PRO A 152 2.28 -7.34 -13.60
N GLY A 153 3.57 -7.27 -13.31
CA GLY A 153 4.48 -6.21 -13.71
C GLY A 153 5.89 -6.46 -13.22
N LEU A 154 6.90 -5.93 -13.90
CA LEU A 154 8.30 -6.19 -13.56
C LEU A 154 8.72 -5.60 -12.20
N ALA A 155 8.03 -4.56 -11.75
CA ALA A 155 8.20 -3.94 -10.43
C ALA A 155 7.14 -4.39 -9.41
N ASP A 156 6.32 -5.40 -9.72
CA ASP A 156 5.32 -5.92 -8.78
C ASP A 156 6.01 -6.70 -7.64
N ALA A 157 5.39 -6.70 -6.46
CA ALA A 157 5.91 -7.41 -5.29
C ALA A 157 6.08 -8.93 -5.53
N ALA A 158 5.16 -9.53 -6.29
CA ALA A 158 5.25 -10.95 -6.63
C ALA A 158 6.47 -11.26 -7.52
N THR A 159 6.82 -10.34 -8.43
CA THR A 159 8.05 -10.43 -9.24
C THR A 159 9.28 -10.30 -8.34
N VAL A 160 9.26 -9.40 -7.38
CA VAL A 160 10.36 -9.21 -6.42
C VAL A 160 10.58 -10.47 -5.58
N VAL A 161 9.51 -11.04 -5.00
CA VAL A 161 9.58 -12.30 -4.24
C VAL A 161 10.14 -13.42 -5.12
N SER A 162 9.65 -13.57 -6.36
CA SER A 162 10.15 -14.57 -7.30
C SER A 162 11.65 -14.39 -7.58
N LYS A 163 12.11 -13.16 -7.85
CA LYS A 163 13.53 -12.88 -8.08
C LYS A 163 14.39 -13.19 -6.86
N ARG A 164 13.92 -12.88 -5.65
CA ARG A 164 14.63 -13.21 -4.39
C ARG A 164 14.84 -14.72 -4.29
N SER A 165 13.77 -15.51 -4.44
CA SER A 165 13.82 -16.97 -4.35
C SER A 165 14.67 -17.60 -5.44
N LEU A 166 14.55 -17.13 -6.68
CA LEU A 166 15.38 -17.59 -7.81
C LEU A 166 16.86 -17.30 -7.54
N SER A 167 17.19 -16.10 -7.07
CA SER A 167 18.55 -15.71 -6.74
C SER A 167 19.12 -16.55 -5.59
N ALA A 168 18.31 -16.84 -4.56
CA ALA A 168 18.69 -17.74 -3.46
C ALA A 168 18.96 -19.17 -3.95
N ALA A 169 18.24 -19.63 -4.97
CA ALA A 169 18.48 -20.92 -5.65
C ALA A 169 19.65 -20.89 -6.66
N GLY A 170 20.38 -19.77 -6.76
CA GLY A 170 21.53 -19.62 -7.66
C GLY A 170 21.16 -19.36 -9.14
N ILE A 171 19.91 -18.97 -9.40
CA ILE A 171 19.44 -18.60 -10.75
C ILE A 171 19.61 -17.09 -10.94
N GLY A 172 20.21 -16.69 -12.05
CA GLY A 172 20.43 -15.29 -12.39
C GLY A 172 19.12 -14.54 -12.65
N VAL A 173 18.97 -13.36 -12.02
CA VAL A 173 17.76 -12.51 -12.09
C VAL A 173 18.06 -11.03 -12.35
N THR A 174 19.34 -10.68 -12.56
CA THR A 174 19.75 -9.32 -12.92
C THR A 174 19.74 -9.12 -14.42
N GLU A 175 19.68 -7.86 -14.89
CA GLU A 175 19.71 -7.55 -16.33
C GLU A 175 20.93 -8.16 -17.06
N GLN A 176 22.07 -8.25 -16.36
CA GLN A 176 23.33 -8.77 -16.91
C GLN A 176 23.38 -10.30 -16.93
N ASN A 177 22.58 -10.94 -16.07
CA ASN A 177 22.54 -12.40 -15.94
C ASN A 177 21.10 -12.86 -15.64
N MET A 178 20.24 -12.80 -16.64
CA MET A 178 18.86 -13.26 -16.56
C MET A 178 18.75 -14.69 -17.09
N GLU A 179 18.40 -15.63 -16.20
CA GLU A 179 18.27 -17.06 -16.57
C GLU A 179 16.82 -17.55 -16.55
N VAL A 180 15.85 -16.63 -16.42
CA VAL A 180 14.40 -16.85 -16.56
C VAL A 180 13.82 -15.75 -17.44
N GLU A 181 12.62 -15.96 -17.98
CA GLU A 181 11.88 -14.93 -18.72
C GLU A 181 10.69 -14.47 -17.88
N PHE A 182 10.59 -13.17 -17.58
CA PHE A 182 9.39 -12.60 -16.95
C PHE A 182 8.48 -12.02 -18.03
N SER A 183 7.24 -12.53 -18.10
CA SER A 183 6.23 -12.11 -19.07
C SER A 183 5.08 -11.40 -18.34
N VAL A 184 4.76 -10.17 -18.77
CA VAL A 184 3.74 -9.33 -18.08
C VAL A 184 2.37 -9.59 -18.67
N TYR A 185 1.41 -9.87 -17.80
CA TYR A 185 -0.02 -10.01 -18.08
C TYR A 185 -0.84 -9.27 -17.05
N SER A 186 -2.10 -8.97 -17.33
CA SER A 186 -3.00 -8.53 -16.28
C SER A 186 -3.15 -9.62 -15.19
N ARG A 187 -3.44 -9.24 -13.95
CA ARG A 187 -3.59 -10.21 -12.85
C ARG A 187 -4.60 -11.30 -13.17
N ASN A 188 -5.71 -10.91 -13.77
CA ASN A 188 -6.82 -11.83 -14.10
C ASN A 188 -6.52 -12.75 -15.28
N ASP A 189 -5.60 -12.37 -16.16
CA ASP A 189 -5.22 -13.18 -17.34
C ASP A 189 -4.10 -14.18 -17.03
N LEU A 190 -3.38 -14.02 -15.91
CA LEU A 190 -2.23 -14.87 -15.57
C LEU A 190 -2.59 -16.36 -15.42
N PRO A 191 -3.69 -16.74 -14.73
CA PRO A 191 -4.07 -18.16 -14.63
C PRO A 191 -4.38 -18.77 -15.99
N GLN A 192 -5.03 -18.01 -16.89
CA GLN A 192 -5.33 -18.47 -18.24
C GLN A 192 -4.06 -18.58 -19.11
N ALA A 193 -3.10 -17.65 -18.94
CA ALA A 193 -1.81 -17.72 -19.63
C ALA A 193 -1.02 -18.98 -19.22
N LEU A 194 -1.08 -19.36 -17.94
CA LEU A 194 -0.49 -20.58 -17.43
C LEU A 194 -1.19 -21.84 -18.00
N GLU A 195 -2.52 -21.90 -17.96
CA GLU A 195 -3.31 -23.01 -18.49
C GLU A 195 -3.05 -23.23 -19.99
N ASN A 196 -2.90 -22.15 -20.76
CA ASN A 196 -2.59 -22.21 -22.19
C ASN A 196 -1.11 -22.52 -22.50
N GLY A 197 -0.25 -22.66 -21.48
CA GLY A 197 1.19 -22.92 -21.66
C GLY A 197 1.96 -21.72 -22.23
N ALA A 198 1.42 -20.50 -22.15
CA ALA A 198 2.14 -19.29 -22.56
C ALA A 198 3.26 -18.94 -21.56
N VAL A 199 3.09 -19.36 -20.32
CA VAL A 199 4.09 -19.29 -19.23
C VAL A 199 4.14 -20.63 -18.49
N ASP A 200 5.25 -20.92 -17.80
CA ASP A 200 5.48 -22.16 -17.07
C ASP A 200 5.11 -22.04 -15.59
N ALA A 201 5.10 -20.81 -15.07
CA ALA A 201 4.73 -20.46 -13.70
C ALA A 201 4.09 -19.07 -13.68
N ILE A 202 3.34 -18.76 -12.61
CA ILE A 202 2.80 -17.42 -12.39
C ILE A 202 3.09 -16.96 -10.96
N ALA A 203 3.42 -15.67 -10.79
CA ALA A 203 3.58 -15.05 -9.48
C ALA A 203 2.51 -14.00 -9.27
N LEU A 204 1.75 -14.15 -8.19
CA LEU A 204 0.57 -13.34 -7.89
C LEU A 204 0.50 -12.98 -6.41
N GLY A 205 -0.13 -11.85 -6.13
CA GLY A 205 -0.64 -11.54 -4.80
C GLY A 205 -2.06 -12.08 -4.61
N ASP A 206 -2.42 -12.31 -3.36
CA ASP A 206 -3.79 -12.66 -2.98
C ASP A 206 -4.76 -11.47 -3.11
N PRO A 207 -6.07 -11.73 -3.31
CA PRO A 207 -6.71 -13.05 -3.34
C PRO A 207 -6.58 -13.81 -4.66
N THR A 208 -6.10 -13.16 -5.73
CA THR A 208 -6.03 -13.75 -7.07
C THR A 208 -5.18 -15.04 -7.09
N ALA A 209 -4.10 -15.07 -6.30
CA ALA A 209 -3.24 -16.24 -6.18
C ALA A 209 -4.01 -17.46 -5.62
N SER A 210 -4.71 -17.30 -4.49
CA SER A 210 -5.49 -18.37 -3.87
C SER A 210 -6.69 -18.80 -4.72
N ILE A 211 -7.35 -17.85 -5.39
CA ILE A 211 -8.40 -18.15 -6.37
C ILE A 211 -7.85 -19.03 -7.51
N ALA A 212 -6.70 -18.64 -8.07
CA ALA A 212 -6.08 -19.37 -9.16
C ALA A 212 -5.65 -20.78 -8.71
N GLU A 213 -5.06 -20.89 -7.51
CA GLU A 213 -4.62 -22.16 -6.94
C GLU A 213 -5.81 -23.14 -6.83
N GLU A 214 -6.96 -22.69 -6.30
CA GLU A 214 -8.15 -23.50 -6.16
C GLU A 214 -8.81 -23.83 -7.50
N GLN A 215 -9.04 -22.82 -8.35
CA GLN A 215 -9.82 -23.01 -9.58
C GLN A 215 -9.08 -23.77 -10.67
N TYR A 216 -7.76 -23.65 -10.75
CA TYR A 216 -6.93 -24.27 -11.78
C TYR A 216 -6.14 -25.47 -11.26
N GLY A 217 -6.28 -25.82 -9.96
CA GLY A 217 -5.55 -26.94 -9.35
C GLY A 217 -4.04 -26.72 -9.37
N LEU A 218 -3.60 -25.50 -9.06
CA LEU A 218 -2.18 -25.15 -9.06
C LEU A 218 -1.50 -25.60 -7.76
N THR A 219 -0.18 -25.59 -7.75
CA THR A 219 0.65 -25.88 -6.58
C THR A 219 1.59 -24.71 -6.35
N ALA A 220 1.67 -24.25 -5.09
CA ALA A 220 2.61 -23.21 -4.70
C ALA A 220 4.05 -23.79 -4.59
N LEU A 221 4.99 -23.17 -5.30
CA LEU A 221 6.43 -23.32 -5.06
C LEU A 221 6.90 -22.36 -3.99
N ILE A 222 6.20 -21.22 -3.84
CA ILE A 222 6.36 -20.25 -2.78
C ILE A 222 4.96 -19.85 -2.33
N ASP A 223 4.77 -19.88 -1.01
CA ASP A 223 3.66 -19.25 -0.32
C ASP A 223 4.22 -18.43 0.86
N THR A 224 4.26 -17.11 0.70
CA THR A 224 4.86 -16.23 1.72
C THR A 224 4.12 -16.24 3.06
N ALA A 225 2.90 -16.79 3.11
CA ALA A 225 2.15 -16.95 4.36
C ALA A 225 2.63 -18.14 5.20
N THR A 226 3.16 -19.19 4.55
CA THR A 226 3.47 -20.47 5.21
C THR A 226 4.92 -20.88 5.15
N ASP A 227 5.67 -20.44 4.14
CA ASP A 227 7.06 -20.83 3.96
C ASP A 227 7.95 -20.26 5.08
N PRO A 228 8.79 -21.09 5.71
CA PRO A 228 9.64 -20.68 6.83
C PRO A 228 10.53 -19.46 6.55
N GLU A 229 10.87 -19.24 5.29
CA GLU A 229 11.73 -18.14 4.84
C GLU A 229 11.01 -16.80 4.83
N TYR A 230 9.66 -16.80 4.63
CA TYR A 230 8.88 -15.58 4.42
C TYR A 230 7.80 -15.32 5.45
N LYS A 231 7.28 -16.37 6.13
CA LYS A 231 6.08 -16.30 6.97
C LYS A 231 6.15 -15.29 8.12
N ASP A 232 7.34 -14.94 8.56
CA ASP A 232 7.59 -13.98 9.64
C ASP A 232 8.07 -12.61 9.10
N GLU A 233 8.20 -12.45 7.76
CA GLU A 233 8.61 -11.21 7.11
C GLU A 233 7.39 -10.35 6.80
N TYR A 234 7.37 -9.10 7.29
CA TYR A 234 6.32 -8.15 6.93
C TYR A 234 6.40 -7.81 5.44
N CYS A 235 5.31 -8.06 4.74
CA CYS A 235 5.16 -7.69 3.33
C CYS A 235 4.55 -6.30 3.16
N CYS A 236 3.66 -5.90 4.09
CA CYS A 236 2.92 -4.64 4.03
C CYS A 236 3.16 -3.79 5.27
N ASN A 237 3.56 -2.55 5.03
CA ASN A 237 3.75 -1.54 6.07
C ASN A 237 2.78 -0.36 5.87
N ALA A 238 2.33 0.23 6.98
CA ALA A 238 1.71 1.55 6.95
C ALA A 238 2.77 2.61 6.64
N PHE A 239 2.37 3.66 5.95
CA PHE A 239 3.22 4.80 5.67
C PHE A 239 2.48 6.12 5.82
N VAL A 240 3.25 7.16 6.05
CA VAL A 240 2.83 8.56 6.01
C VAL A 240 3.70 9.31 5.01
N THR A 241 3.21 10.42 4.44
CA THR A 241 4.07 11.27 3.63
C THR A 241 5.14 11.94 4.49
N SER A 242 6.31 12.20 3.91
CA SER A 242 7.39 12.91 4.61
C SER A 242 6.96 14.32 5.05
N LYS A 243 6.03 14.93 4.32
CA LYS A 243 5.40 16.20 4.66
C LYS A 243 4.59 16.08 5.95
N LEU A 244 3.66 15.12 6.03
CA LEU A 244 2.86 14.89 7.25
C LEU A 244 3.76 14.58 8.45
N ALA A 245 4.77 13.72 8.27
CA ALA A 245 5.72 13.37 9.33
C ALA A 245 6.48 14.59 9.88
N ALA A 246 6.79 15.56 9.02
CA ALA A 246 7.52 16.76 9.40
C ALA A 246 6.61 17.86 9.98
N GLU A 247 5.44 18.08 9.39
CA GLU A 247 4.55 19.20 9.73
C GLU A 247 3.59 18.86 10.88
N ASN A 248 3.13 17.59 10.97
CA ASN A 248 2.25 17.13 12.04
C ASN A 248 2.61 15.69 12.50
N PRO A 249 3.74 15.51 13.19
CA PRO A 249 4.17 14.19 13.67
C PRO A 249 3.16 13.55 14.65
N LYS A 250 2.36 14.35 15.36
CA LYS A 250 1.31 13.84 16.26
C LYS A 250 0.21 13.12 15.46
N ALA A 251 -0.24 13.70 14.35
CA ALA A 251 -1.24 13.07 13.50
C ALA A 251 -0.66 11.81 12.81
N ALA A 252 0.61 11.84 12.41
CA ALA A 252 1.30 10.67 11.85
C ALA A 252 1.39 9.51 12.88
N ALA A 253 1.71 9.82 14.13
CA ALA A 253 1.72 8.85 15.23
C ALA A 253 0.31 8.31 15.53
N ALA A 254 -0.70 9.19 15.58
CA ALA A 254 -2.10 8.84 15.78
C ALA A 254 -2.62 7.89 14.70
N PHE A 255 -2.33 8.18 13.42
CA PHE A 255 -2.62 7.28 12.31
C PHE A 255 -1.98 5.91 12.53
N THR A 256 -0.72 5.86 12.94
CA THR A 256 0.01 4.60 13.15
C THR A 256 -0.62 3.77 14.26
N ARG A 257 -1.01 4.37 15.41
CA ARG A 257 -1.70 3.67 16.50
C ARG A 257 -3.05 3.11 16.06
N ALA A 258 -3.84 3.91 15.35
CA ALA A 258 -5.16 3.49 14.84
C ALA A 258 -5.06 2.26 13.94
N VAL A 259 -4.12 2.25 12.99
CA VAL A 259 -3.96 1.11 12.07
C VAL A 259 -3.32 -0.11 12.73
N GLN A 260 -2.46 0.06 13.75
CA GLN A 260 -1.97 -1.05 14.56
C GLN A 260 -3.13 -1.72 15.33
N LYS A 261 -3.97 -0.92 15.98
CA LYS A 261 -5.16 -1.41 16.69
C LYS A 261 -6.08 -2.18 15.75
N ALA A 262 -6.31 -1.64 14.55
CA ALA A 262 -7.13 -2.30 13.54
C ALA A 262 -6.49 -3.59 13.01
N SER A 263 -5.19 -3.61 12.78
CA SER A 263 -4.48 -4.82 12.32
C SER A 263 -4.60 -5.95 13.34
N GLN A 264 -4.42 -5.65 14.62
CA GLN A 264 -4.63 -6.64 15.68
C GLN A 264 -6.08 -7.12 15.73
N TRP A 265 -7.04 -6.22 15.59
CA TRP A 265 -8.46 -6.59 15.56
C TRP A 265 -8.78 -7.54 14.40
N VAL A 266 -8.23 -7.29 13.19
CA VAL A 266 -8.35 -8.18 12.03
C VAL A 266 -7.80 -9.58 12.35
N GLN A 267 -6.64 -9.67 13.03
CA GLN A 267 -6.05 -10.93 13.47
C GLN A 267 -7.00 -11.74 14.37
N GLU A 268 -7.66 -11.04 15.27
CA GLU A 268 -8.56 -11.65 16.27
C GLU A 268 -9.94 -11.97 15.70
N ASN A 269 -10.39 -11.26 14.64
CA ASN A 269 -11.75 -11.31 14.10
C ASN A 269 -11.80 -11.45 12.57
N PRO A 270 -11.13 -12.45 11.96
CA PRO A 270 -11.04 -12.54 10.49
C PRO A 270 -12.39 -12.78 9.81
N ASP A 271 -13.31 -13.53 10.42
CA ASP A 271 -14.65 -13.79 9.87
C ASP A 271 -15.52 -12.52 9.88
N GLU A 272 -15.47 -11.75 10.96
CA GLU A 272 -16.18 -10.48 11.06
C GLU A 272 -15.56 -9.43 10.15
N THR A 273 -14.22 -9.41 10.03
CA THR A 273 -13.52 -8.57 9.06
C THR A 273 -14.01 -8.83 7.66
N ALA A 274 -14.02 -10.09 7.20
CA ALA A 274 -14.48 -10.44 5.86
C ALA A 274 -15.91 -9.96 5.62
N LYS A 275 -16.80 -10.20 6.60
CA LYS A 275 -18.19 -9.73 6.51
C LYS A 275 -18.30 -8.22 6.38
N ILE A 276 -17.58 -7.45 7.21
CA ILE A 276 -17.62 -5.99 7.18
C ILE A 276 -17.12 -5.49 5.82
N ILE A 277 -15.95 -5.93 5.37
CA ILE A 277 -15.31 -5.38 4.17
C ILE A 277 -16.05 -5.74 2.88
N VAL A 278 -16.75 -6.91 2.84
CA VAL A 278 -17.59 -7.29 1.70
C VAL A 278 -18.95 -6.58 1.75
N ASP A 279 -19.64 -6.58 2.90
CA ASP A 279 -20.93 -5.90 3.05
C ASP A 279 -20.84 -4.39 2.78
N LYS A 280 -19.73 -3.77 3.15
CA LYS A 280 -19.43 -2.35 2.92
C LYS A 280 -18.83 -2.06 1.54
N GLN A 281 -18.64 -3.08 0.72
CA GLN A 281 -18.10 -2.97 -0.64
C GLN A 281 -16.66 -2.41 -0.72
N TYR A 282 -15.87 -2.58 0.32
CA TYR A 282 -14.43 -2.31 0.26
C TYR A 282 -13.70 -3.30 -0.64
N VAL A 283 -14.18 -4.54 -0.65
CA VAL A 283 -13.73 -5.58 -1.57
C VAL A 283 -14.95 -6.33 -2.09
N SER A 284 -14.89 -6.86 -3.30
CA SER A 284 -15.90 -7.73 -3.85
C SER A 284 -15.54 -9.20 -3.60
N GLY A 285 -16.55 -10.07 -3.48
CA GLY A 285 -16.36 -11.51 -3.41
C GLY A 285 -17.21 -12.22 -2.37
N ASP A 286 -16.92 -13.51 -2.23
CA ASP A 286 -17.56 -14.37 -1.23
C ASP A 286 -16.96 -14.15 0.16
N VAL A 287 -17.82 -13.93 1.16
CA VAL A 287 -17.41 -13.62 2.55
C VAL A 287 -16.58 -14.75 3.16
N ASP A 288 -17.02 -16.01 2.98
CA ASP A 288 -16.35 -17.16 3.58
C ASP A 288 -14.97 -17.38 2.95
N PHE A 289 -14.85 -17.16 1.63
CA PHE A 289 -13.58 -17.22 0.92
C PHE A 289 -12.62 -16.10 1.38
N CYS A 290 -13.11 -14.86 1.47
CA CYS A 290 -12.32 -13.76 2.01
C CYS A 290 -11.83 -14.04 3.44
N ALA A 291 -12.70 -14.61 4.29
CA ALA A 291 -12.34 -15.00 5.65
C ALA A 291 -11.27 -16.10 5.69
N GLN A 292 -11.33 -17.07 4.79
CA GLN A 292 -10.29 -18.11 4.68
C GLN A 292 -8.93 -17.49 4.35
N ILE A 293 -8.87 -16.58 3.37
CA ILE A 293 -7.61 -15.89 3.01
C ILE A 293 -7.10 -15.03 4.16
N LEU A 294 -7.95 -14.23 4.82
CA LEU A 294 -7.55 -13.41 5.96
C LEU A 294 -6.93 -14.25 7.10
N LYS A 295 -7.40 -15.48 7.31
CA LYS A 295 -6.84 -16.42 8.31
C LYS A 295 -5.44 -16.94 7.93
N THR A 296 -5.03 -16.86 6.67
CA THR A 296 -3.67 -17.25 6.27
C THR A 296 -2.64 -16.17 6.55
N TYR A 297 -3.06 -14.90 6.63
CA TYR A 297 -2.18 -13.80 6.93
C TYR A 297 -1.92 -13.70 8.44
N ASN A 298 -0.78 -13.11 8.80
CA ASN A 298 -0.46 -12.82 10.18
C ASN A 298 -0.55 -11.30 10.41
N TYR A 299 -1.70 -10.83 10.86
CA TYR A 299 -2.00 -9.41 11.13
C TYR A 299 -1.52 -8.96 12.52
N LYS A 300 -0.33 -9.36 12.93
CA LYS A 300 0.29 -8.91 14.18
C LYS A 300 1.16 -7.68 13.88
N PRO A 301 0.71 -6.46 14.16
CA PRO A 301 1.47 -5.27 13.83
C PRO A 301 2.75 -5.20 14.68
N SER A 302 3.83 -4.66 14.10
CA SER A 302 5.08 -4.39 14.80
C SER A 302 5.84 -3.26 14.12
N VAL A 303 6.24 -2.25 14.89
CA VAL A 303 7.10 -1.16 14.42
C VAL A 303 8.48 -1.71 14.09
N GLN A 304 9.08 -2.46 15.01
CA GLN A 304 10.40 -3.03 14.81
C GLN A 304 10.40 -4.07 13.69
N GLY A 305 9.39 -4.96 13.64
CA GLY A 305 9.27 -5.96 12.59
C GLY A 305 9.12 -5.34 11.20
N GLY A 306 8.36 -4.25 11.09
CA GLY A 306 8.24 -3.49 9.84
C GLY A 306 9.55 -2.84 9.40
N TYR A 307 10.33 -2.30 10.34
CA TYR A 307 11.65 -1.75 10.07
C TYR A 307 12.66 -2.84 9.65
N ASP A 308 12.69 -3.96 10.35
CA ASP A 308 13.61 -5.07 10.04
C ASP A 308 13.31 -5.66 8.66
N ALA A 309 12.03 -5.82 8.31
CA ALA A 309 11.61 -6.26 6.98
C ALA A 309 11.98 -5.24 5.89
N LEU A 310 11.84 -3.94 6.15
CA LEU A 310 12.28 -2.90 5.22
C LEU A 310 13.79 -2.98 4.94
N LYS A 311 14.59 -3.13 6.00
CA LYS A 311 16.05 -3.28 5.89
C LYS A 311 16.44 -4.54 5.12
N LEU A 312 15.82 -5.68 5.44
CA LEU A 312 16.05 -6.94 4.74
C LEU A 312 15.69 -6.81 3.24
N ASN A 313 14.54 -6.22 2.93
CA ASN A 313 14.14 -5.99 1.54
C ASN A 313 15.13 -5.06 0.82
N ALA A 314 15.64 -4.00 1.47
CA ALA A 314 16.62 -3.10 0.85
C ALA A 314 17.93 -3.85 0.50
N GLU A 315 18.40 -4.74 1.37
CA GLU A 315 19.57 -5.59 1.12
C GLU A 315 19.31 -6.54 -0.06
N GLU A 316 18.20 -7.28 -0.01
CA GLU A 316 17.84 -8.25 -1.03
C GLU A 316 17.60 -7.60 -2.41
N LEU A 317 16.88 -6.46 -2.45
CA LEU A 317 16.58 -5.76 -3.69
C LEU A 317 17.83 -5.11 -4.32
N SER A 318 18.79 -4.68 -3.52
CA SER A 318 20.11 -4.27 -4.02
C SER A 318 20.85 -5.46 -4.63
N ARG A 319 20.83 -6.62 -3.97
CA ARG A 319 21.49 -7.86 -4.45
C ARG A 319 20.91 -8.36 -5.77
N ILE A 320 19.60 -8.25 -5.98
CA ILE A 320 18.94 -8.70 -7.22
C ILE A 320 18.83 -7.60 -8.28
N GLY A 321 19.44 -6.43 -8.09
CA GLY A 321 19.50 -5.34 -9.05
C GLY A 321 18.19 -4.57 -9.24
N VAL A 322 17.28 -4.59 -8.27
CA VAL A 322 16.08 -3.73 -8.24
C VAL A 322 16.42 -2.36 -7.68
N LEU A 323 17.20 -2.30 -6.61
CA LEU A 323 17.82 -1.06 -6.12
C LEU A 323 19.22 -0.92 -6.75
N LYS A 324 19.80 0.27 -6.64
CA LYS A 324 21.15 0.55 -7.15
C LYS A 324 22.17 -0.35 -6.50
N GLU A 325 23.16 -0.74 -7.28
CA GLU A 325 24.29 -1.51 -6.76
C GLU A 325 25.00 -0.73 -5.63
N GLY A 326 25.23 -1.41 -4.51
CA GLY A 326 25.88 -0.81 -3.33
C GLY A 326 24.98 0.07 -2.48
N THR A 327 23.66 0.01 -2.64
CA THR A 327 22.72 0.64 -1.70
C THR A 327 22.99 0.13 -0.29
N ASP A 328 23.30 1.05 0.62
CA ASP A 328 23.45 0.75 2.06
C ASP A 328 22.05 0.53 2.68
N ALA A 329 21.72 -0.73 2.92
CA ALA A 329 20.41 -1.13 3.41
C ALA A 329 20.06 -0.52 4.78
N GLN A 330 21.05 -0.38 5.68
CA GLN A 330 20.86 0.26 6.98
C GLN A 330 20.47 1.73 6.81
N LYS A 331 21.29 2.46 6.06
CA LYS A 331 21.04 3.89 5.80
C LYS A 331 19.75 4.11 5.03
N PHE A 332 19.43 3.19 4.11
CA PHE A 332 18.16 3.24 3.36
C PHE A 332 16.98 3.10 4.32
N ALA A 333 17.00 2.08 5.18
CA ALA A 333 15.94 1.84 6.16
C ALA A 333 15.80 3.03 7.13
N ASP A 334 16.91 3.55 7.68
CA ASP A 334 16.90 4.73 8.56
C ASP A 334 16.27 5.97 7.89
N ASN A 335 16.48 6.12 6.58
CA ASN A 335 15.91 7.24 5.84
C ASN A 335 14.45 7.02 5.42
N ALA A 336 14.02 5.77 5.22
CA ALA A 336 12.67 5.43 4.73
C ALA A 336 11.67 5.12 5.85
N TYR A 337 12.12 5.07 7.10
CA TYR A 337 11.31 4.75 8.27
C TYR A 337 11.27 5.91 9.26
N ILE A 338 10.21 5.94 10.08
CA ILE A 338 10.10 6.88 11.20
C ILE A 338 9.55 6.15 12.42
N PHE A 339 10.17 6.39 13.58
CA PHE A 339 9.72 5.92 14.88
C PHE A 339 9.10 7.09 15.64
N PHE A 340 8.04 6.83 16.38
CA PHE A 340 7.38 7.81 17.25
C PHE A 340 7.48 7.33 18.70
N ASP A 341 7.83 8.23 19.61
CA ASP A 341 8.04 7.89 21.03
C ASP A 341 6.77 7.37 21.71
N ASP A 342 5.60 7.79 21.22
CA ASP A 342 4.28 7.45 21.75
C ASP A 342 3.54 6.35 20.97
N VAL A 343 4.24 5.68 20.05
CA VAL A 343 3.73 4.51 19.31
C VAL A 343 4.44 3.26 19.84
N PRO A 344 3.72 2.32 20.49
CA PRO A 344 4.32 1.08 20.96
C PRO A 344 4.73 0.19 19.76
N ASP A 345 5.62 -0.77 19.99
CA ASP A 345 6.01 -1.74 18.95
C ASP A 345 4.79 -2.51 18.42
N ALA A 346 3.91 -2.93 19.34
CA ALA A 346 2.61 -3.52 19.05
C ALA A 346 1.58 -2.98 20.03
N PRO A 347 0.28 -2.90 19.65
CA PRO A 347 -0.76 -2.48 20.58
C PRO A 347 -0.84 -3.46 21.76
N GLU A 348 -1.25 -2.96 22.93
CA GLU A 348 -1.55 -3.84 24.07
C GLU A 348 -2.69 -4.79 23.68
N ALA A 349 -2.54 -6.09 24.02
CA ALA A 349 -3.60 -7.06 23.78
C ALA A 349 -4.91 -6.57 24.39
N SER A 350 -5.98 -6.49 23.59
CA SER A 350 -7.29 -6.05 24.07
C SER A 350 -7.75 -7.03 25.16
N SER A 351 -7.75 -6.56 26.41
CA SER A 351 -8.41 -7.27 27.51
C SER A 351 -9.90 -7.32 27.19
N GLY A 352 -10.36 -8.46 26.68
CA GLY A 352 -11.68 -8.74 26.09
C GLY A 352 -12.83 -7.96 26.70
N THR A 353 -13.12 -6.83 26.11
CA THR A 353 -14.42 -6.20 26.23
C THR A 353 -15.00 -6.21 24.82
N THR A 354 -15.95 -7.06 24.57
CA THR A 354 -16.82 -6.99 23.40
C THR A 354 -17.36 -5.58 23.32
N ALA A 355 -16.76 -4.76 22.47
CA ALA A 355 -17.30 -3.43 22.18
C ALA A 355 -18.64 -3.67 21.47
N ALA A 356 -19.72 -3.24 22.12
CA ALA A 356 -21.02 -3.18 21.47
C ALA A 356 -20.86 -2.28 20.23
N ALA A 357 -21.36 -2.77 19.08
CA ALA A 357 -21.35 -2.04 17.83
C ALA A 357 -21.85 -0.59 18.07
N PRO A 358 -21.08 0.44 17.68
CA PRO A 358 -21.56 1.80 17.79
C PRO A 358 -22.76 1.98 16.86
N SER A 359 -23.83 2.53 17.39
CA SER A 359 -25.02 2.96 16.67
C SER A 359 -24.61 3.86 15.50
N ALA A 360 -24.91 3.45 14.29
CA ALA A 360 -24.57 4.15 13.06
C ALA A 360 -25.09 5.59 13.09
N SER A 361 -24.20 6.54 13.27
CA SER A 361 -24.37 7.91 12.81
C SER A 361 -23.85 7.94 11.38
N ALA A 362 -24.76 7.99 10.40
CA ALA A 362 -24.42 8.06 9.01
C ALA A 362 -23.77 9.41 8.69
N SER A 363 -22.45 9.46 8.70
CA SER A 363 -21.71 10.49 7.98
C SER A 363 -21.74 10.12 6.50
N SER A 364 -22.36 10.97 5.70
CA SER A 364 -22.45 10.81 4.25
C SER A 364 -21.07 10.90 3.64
N VAL A 365 -20.51 9.76 3.22
CA VAL A 365 -19.29 9.69 2.41
C VAL A 365 -19.62 10.23 1.02
N SER A 366 -19.08 11.37 0.65
CA SER A 366 -19.19 11.89 -0.71
C SER A 366 -18.10 11.26 -1.57
N PHE A 367 -18.49 10.36 -2.45
CA PHE A 367 -17.62 9.87 -3.51
C PHE A 367 -17.52 10.97 -4.58
N THR A 368 -16.33 11.49 -4.83
CA THR A 368 -16.07 12.23 -6.04
C THR A 368 -15.80 11.24 -7.17
N GLU A 369 -16.72 11.21 -8.10
CA GLU A 369 -16.69 10.39 -9.31
C GLU A 369 -15.50 10.85 -10.17
N ALA A 370 -14.41 10.10 -10.17
CA ALA A 370 -13.34 10.22 -11.16
C ALA A 370 -13.52 9.07 -12.15
N ALA A 371 -13.59 9.44 -13.42
CA ALA A 371 -13.67 8.65 -14.64
C ALA A 371 -13.53 7.13 -14.51
N GLU A 372 -14.43 6.41 -15.20
CA GLU A 372 -14.55 4.97 -15.38
C GLU A 372 -13.20 4.23 -15.23
N ALA A 373 -12.91 3.77 -14.00
CA ALA A 373 -11.88 2.79 -13.76
C ALA A 373 -12.46 1.44 -14.17
N GLU A 374 -11.77 0.72 -15.05
CA GLU A 374 -12.06 -0.68 -15.32
C GLU A 374 -12.19 -1.41 -13.97
N GLU A 375 -13.27 -2.15 -13.77
CA GLU A 375 -13.58 -2.91 -12.57
C GLU A 375 -12.40 -3.82 -12.21
N ASN A 376 -11.55 -3.37 -11.29
CA ASN A 376 -10.56 -4.22 -10.65
C ASN A 376 -11.26 -5.04 -9.55
N ASP A 377 -11.82 -6.16 -9.98
CA ASP A 377 -12.44 -7.13 -9.11
C ASP A 377 -11.35 -7.81 -8.25
N CYS A 378 -11.18 -7.35 -7.02
CA CYS A 378 -10.14 -7.85 -6.11
C CYS A 378 -10.55 -9.11 -5.33
N CYS A 379 -11.83 -9.48 -5.32
CA CYS A 379 -12.31 -10.69 -4.65
C CYS A 379 -13.46 -11.30 -5.44
N GLY A 380 -13.19 -12.39 -6.15
CA GLY A 380 -14.23 -13.32 -6.58
C GLY A 380 -15.02 -12.97 -7.82
N GLY A 381 -14.48 -12.17 -8.72
CA GLY A 381 -14.85 -12.30 -10.12
C GLY A 381 -14.57 -13.75 -10.51
N LYS A 382 -15.60 -14.51 -10.87
CA LYS A 382 -15.39 -15.84 -11.46
C LYS A 382 -14.46 -15.62 -12.64
N ILE A 383 -13.20 -16.03 -12.51
CA ILE A 383 -12.35 -16.23 -13.69
C ILE A 383 -13.08 -17.33 -14.45
N GLU A 384 -13.85 -16.97 -15.48
CA GLU A 384 -14.61 -17.96 -16.25
C GLU A 384 -13.61 -18.87 -16.94
N LYS A 385 -13.61 -20.16 -16.53
CA LYS A 385 -12.95 -21.19 -17.34
C LYS A 385 -13.57 -21.18 -18.75
N PRO A 386 -12.78 -21.12 -19.81
CA PRO A 386 -13.33 -21.22 -21.16
C PRO A 386 -14.05 -22.55 -21.30
N ASP A 387 -15.23 -22.49 -21.91
CA ASP A 387 -16.02 -23.68 -22.24
C ASP A 387 -15.22 -24.56 -23.22
N THR A 388 -14.57 -25.59 -22.70
CA THR A 388 -13.80 -26.56 -23.48
C THR A 388 -14.67 -27.48 -24.36
N THR A 389 -16.00 -27.28 -24.39
CA THR A 389 -16.93 -28.10 -25.19
C THR A 389 -17.08 -27.63 -26.63
N ARG A 390 -16.54 -26.50 -27.04
CA ARG A 390 -16.49 -26.08 -28.45
C ARG A 390 -15.29 -26.72 -29.15
N LYS A 391 -15.45 -27.98 -29.58
CA LYS A 391 -14.62 -28.54 -30.64
C LYS A 391 -15.01 -27.87 -31.96
N ALA A 392 -13.95 -27.44 -32.71
CA ALA A 392 -14.04 -26.92 -34.07
C ALA A 392 -14.65 -27.94 -35.05
#